data_681e302ab12d40d8bf5bfedc1fc838fc
#
_entry.id   681e302ab12d40d8bf5bfedc1fc838fc
#
_cell.length_a   1.000
_cell.length_b   1.000
_cell.length_c   1.000
_cell.angle_alpha   90.00
_cell.angle_beta   90.00
_cell.angle_gamma   90.00
#
_symmetry.space_group_name_H-M   'P 1'
#
loop_
_entity.id
_entity.type
_entity.pdbx_description
1 polymer ?
#
loop_
_entity_poly.entity_id
_entity_poly.type
_entity_poly.pdbx_seq_one_letter_code
_entity_poly.pdbx_strand_id
1 'polypeptide(L)'
;GFGHSRGQNTFVSLLHMTLLQQVKTLILKDIILEWRSKYAINGILLYVVSTVFVCYQAFKSVDTATWNALFWIIMLFASINAINKSFVQENPNRQLYYYSLVDPRAIILAKVIYNMMMMTLLAIIAYFVYSTIFRNPVGDPTLYFISVILGSISFATVFTMISGISSKAGNNSTLMAILSFPAIIPLLIVLIKLSRNAIEGLERASSSKEIIVLLAINVITITISLLLFPYLWRD
;
A
#
# COMPACT_ATOMS: atom_id res chain seq x y z
N GLY A 1 31.45 -29.52 3.30
CA GLY A 1 31.62 -28.71 4.55
C GLY A 1 31.68 -27.19 4.33
N PHE A 2 31.54 -26.67 3.08
CA PHE A 2 31.72 -25.21 2.82
C PHE A 2 30.41 -24.37 2.71
N GLY A 3 29.25 -25.02 2.75
CA GLY A 3 27.96 -24.31 2.63
C GLY A 3 27.34 -23.88 3.96
N HIS A 4 27.74 -24.47 5.06
CA HIS A 4 27.06 -24.28 6.36
C HIS A 4 27.56 -23.06 7.14
N SER A 5 28.83 -22.68 6.97
CA SER A 5 29.45 -21.58 7.71
C SER A 5 29.04 -20.18 7.20
N ARG A 6 28.75 -20.02 5.91
CA ARG A 6 28.31 -18.74 5.33
C ARG A 6 26.91 -18.32 5.78
N GLY A 7 26.02 -19.29 6.01
CA GLY A 7 24.68 -19.02 6.55
C GLY A 7 24.74 -18.54 8.01
N GLN A 8 25.52 -19.17 8.85
CA GLN A 8 25.60 -18.83 10.28
C GLN A 8 26.20 -17.44 10.53
N ASN A 9 27.23 -17.04 9.77
CA ASN A 9 27.84 -15.71 9.90
C ASN A 9 26.89 -14.56 9.49
N THR A 10 26.03 -14.80 8.50
CA THR A 10 25.02 -13.82 8.08
C THR A 10 23.91 -13.67 9.15
N PHE A 11 23.61 -14.75 9.89
CA PHE A 11 22.58 -14.75 10.96
C PHE A 11 23.06 -14.08 12.25
N VAL A 12 24.29 -14.34 12.67
CA VAL A 12 24.91 -13.69 13.83
C VAL A 12 25.03 -12.18 13.60
N SER A 13 25.27 -11.75 12.35
CA SER A 13 25.32 -10.33 12.03
C SER A 13 23.96 -9.64 12.12
N LEU A 14 22.84 -10.34 11.89
CA LEU A 14 21.49 -9.76 12.01
C LEU A 14 21.09 -9.47 13.47
N LEU A 15 21.54 -10.29 14.41
CA LEU A 15 21.28 -10.10 15.84
C LEU A 15 21.95 -8.86 16.45
N HIS A 16 23.04 -8.37 15.85
CA HIS A 16 23.77 -7.16 16.25
C HIS A 16 23.40 -5.92 15.40
N MET A 17 22.50 -6.05 14.45
CA MET A 17 22.08 -4.94 13.59
C MET A 17 21.13 -4.00 14.32
N THR A 18 21.34 -2.70 14.14
CA THR A 18 20.37 -1.68 14.58
C THR A 18 19.04 -1.86 13.85
N LEU A 19 17.93 -1.44 14.47
CA LEU A 19 16.58 -1.54 13.90
C LEU A 19 16.52 -0.98 12.46
N LEU A 20 17.19 0.15 12.20
CA LEU A 20 17.27 0.76 10.87
C LEU A 20 17.99 -0.12 9.84
N GLN A 21 19.04 -0.81 10.24
CA GLN A 21 19.76 -1.73 9.34
C GLN A 21 18.91 -2.96 9.01
N GLN A 22 18.16 -3.48 9.99
CA GLN A 22 17.21 -4.59 9.78
C GLN A 22 16.12 -4.17 8.79
N VAL A 23 15.51 -3.00 8.97
CA VAL A 23 14.49 -2.45 8.06
C VAL A 23 15.03 -2.32 6.63
N LYS A 24 16.22 -1.73 6.46
CA LYS A 24 16.84 -1.58 5.13
C LYS A 24 17.08 -2.92 4.43
N THR A 25 17.59 -3.90 5.17
CA THR A 25 17.86 -5.24 4.63
C THR A 25 16.56 -5.94 4.22
N LEU A 26 15.50 -5.82 5.00
CA LEU A 26 14.19 -6.40 4.70
C LEU A 26 13.56 -5.74 3.47
N ILE A 27 13.61 -4.42 3.34
CA ILE A 27 13.11 -3.71 2.15
C ILE A 27 13.87 -4.16 0.91
N LEU A 28 15.20 -4.23 0.94
CA LEU A 28 16.00 -4.70 -0.19
C LEU A 28 15.65 -6.14 -0.58
N LYS A 29 15.46 -7.02 0.42
CA LYS A 29 15.00 -8.40 0.19
C LYS A 29 13.64 -8.40 -0.55
N ASP A 30 12.67 -7.63 -0.09
CA ASP A 30 11.32 -7.60 -0.68
C ASP A 30 11.38 -7.04 -2.12
N ILE A 31 12.14 -5.99 -2.36
CA ILE A 31 12.36 -5.44 -3.71
C ILE A 31 12.98 -6.49 -4.65
N ILE A 32 14.02 -7.20 -4.20
CA ILE A 32 14.69 -8.21 -5.02
C ILE A 32 13.75 -9.38 -5.33
N LEU A 33 12.96 -9.83 -4.34
CA LEU A 33 11.99 -10.91 -4.53
C LEU A 33 10.92 -10.51 -5.53
N GLU A 34 10.38 -9.30 -5.43
CA GLU A 34 9.36 -8.79 -6.34
C GLU A 34 9.90 -8.62 -7.77
N TRP A 35 11.10 -8.02 -7.90
CA TRP A 35 11.77 -7.87 -9.21
C TRP A 35 12.05 -9.22 -9.89
N ARG A 36 12.37 -10.23 -9.09
CA ARG A 36 12.61 -11.58 -9.59
C ARG A 36 11.32 -12.32 -9.95
N SER A 37 10.23 -12.08 -9.25
CA SER A 37 8.96 -12.77 -9.49
C SER A 37 8.19 -12.21 -10.68
N LYS A 38 8.36 -10.92 -11.02
CA LYS A 38 7.70 -10.15 -12.12
C LYS A 38 6.18 -10.33 -12.26
N TYR A 39 5.63 -11.42 -11.75
CA TYR A 39 4.22 -11.80 -11.93
C TYR A 39 3.27 -10.95 -11.10
N ALA A 40 3.67 -10.53 -9.89
CA ALA A 40 2.77 -9.80 -9.00
C ALA A 40 2.53 -8.38 -9.51
N ILE A 41 3.59 -7.62 -9.83
CA ILE A 41 3.48 -6.27 -10.40
C ILE A 41 2.73 -6.29 -11.73
N ASN A 42 3.13 -7.19 -12.64
CA ASN A 42 2.49 -7.30 -13.95
C ASN A 42 1.00 -7.66 -13.82
N GLY A 43 0.64 -8.55 -12.88
CA GLY A 43 -0.75 -8.92 -12.63
C GLY A 43 -1.59 -7.75 -12.11
N ILE A 44 -1.02 -6.90 -11.24
CA ILE A 44 -1.73 -5.73 -10.71
C ILE A 44 -1.85 -4.64 -11.78
N LEU A 45 -0.79 -4.40 -12.56
CA LEU A 45 -0.84 -3.47 -13.69
C LEU A 45 -1.86 -3.91 -14.73
N LEU A 46 -1.88 -5.19 -15.08
CA LEU A 46 -2.87 -5.74 -16.00
C LEU A 46 -4.29 -5.56 -15.46
N TYR A 47 -4.50 -5.81 -14.16
CA TYR A 47 -5.78 -5.58 -13.50
C TYR A 47 -6.22 -4.12 -13.64
N VAL A 48 -5.34 -3.16 -13.33
CA VAL A 48 -5.65 -1.71 -13.42
C VAL A 48 -5.99 -1.33 -14.85
N VAL A 49 -5.13 -1.69 -15.82
CA VAL A 49 -5.34 -1.34 -17.23
C VAL A 49 -6.63 -1.96 -17.77
N SER A 50 -6.87 -3.24 -17.46
CA SER A 50 -8.11 -3.93 -17.90
C SER A 50 -9.35 -3.31 -17.28
N THR A 51 -9.31 -2.97 -15.98
CA THR A 51 -10.45 -2.34 -15.30
C THR A 51 -10.74 -0.95 -15.86
N VAL A 52 -9.70 -0.14 -16.10
CA VAL A 52 -9.84 1.19 -16.74
C VAL A 52 -10.45 1.04 -18.13
N PHE A 53 -9.99 0.06 -18.92
CA PHE A 53 -10.52 -0.18 -20.27
C PHE A 53 -11.99 -0.63 -20.24
N VAL A 54 -12.37 -1.53 -19.33
CA VAL A 54 -13.76 -1.97 -19.15
C VAL A 54 -14.66 -0.81 -18.75
N CYS A 55 -14.21 0.03 -17.81
CA CYS A 55 -14.94 1.23 -17.41
C CYS A 55 -15.12 2.20 -18.59
N TYR A 56 -14.08 2.37 -19.41
CA TYR A 56 -14.15 3.21 -20.60
C TYR A 56 -15.17 2.69 -21.63
N GLN A 57 -15.24 1.38 -21.83
CA GLN A 57 -16.22 0.77 -22.72
C GLN A 57 -17.66 0.85 -22.18
N ALA A 58 -17.82 0.79 -20.86
CA ALA A 58 -19.13 0.87 -20.22
C ALA A 58 -19.70 2.29 -20.20
N PHE A 59 -18.84 3.29 -20.04
CA PHE A 59 -19.24 4.70 -19.90
C PHE A 59 -18.76 5.52 -21.10
N LYS A 60 -19.66 5.87 -22.02
CA LYS A 60 -19.34 6.70 -23.20
C LYS A 60 -18.95 8.14 -22.84
N SER A 61 -19.49 8.67 -21.75
CA SER A 61 -19.16 9.96 -21.18
C SER A 61 -19.26 9.85 -19.66
N VAL A 62 -18.28 10.41 -18.95
CA VAL A 62 -18.20 10.38 -17.49
C VAL A 62 -18.19 11.82 -17.01
N ASP A 63 -19.11 12.15 -16.12
CA ASP A 63 -19.10 13.42 -15.40
C ASP A 63 -17.94 13.48 -14.40
N THR A 64 -17.58 14.68 -13.98
CA THR A 64 -16.43 14.94 -13.12
C THR A 64 -16.48 14.19 -11.80
N ALA A 65 -17.66 14.07 -11.19
CA ALA A 65 -17.83 13.38 -9.91
C ALA A 65 -17.62 11.87 -10.08
N THR A 66 -18.22 11.30 -11.12
CA THR A 66 -18.06 9.87 -11.46
C THR A 66 -16.62 9.56 -11.87
N TRP A 67 -15.96 10.45 -12.63
CA TRP A 67 -14.54 10.31 -12.98
C TRP A 67 -13.66 10.18 -11.74
N ASN A 68 -13.86 11.06 -10.77
CA ASN A 68 -13.10 11.02 -9.51
C ASN A 68 -13.40 9.76 -8.69
N ALA A 69 -14.68 9.40 -8.55
CA ALA A 69 -15.08 8.22 -7.79
C ALA A 69 -14.55 6.92 -8.41
N LEU A 70 -14.62 6.75 -9.74
CA LEU A 70 -14.10 5.59 -10.45
C LEU A 70 -12.60 5.42 -10.25
N PHE A 71 -11.82 6.50 -10.32
CA PHE A 71 -10.38 6.45 -10.06
C PHE A 71 -10.08 5.87 -8.67
N TRP A 72 -10.75 6.38 -7.64
CA TRP A 72 -10.52 5.93 -6.27
C TRP A 72 -11.04 4.51 -6.01
N ILE A 73 -12.12 4.09 -6.66
CA ILE A 73 -12.62 2.70 -6.60
C ILE A 73 -11.59 1.75 -7.23
N ILE A 74 -11.06 2.08 -8.39
CA ILE A 74 -10.02 1.28 -9.06
C ILE A 74 -8.79 1.17 -8.17
N MET A 75 -8.34 2.30 -7.59
CA MET A 75 -7.20 2.33 -6.68
C MET A 75 -7.41 1.54 -5.41
N LEU A 76 -8.63 1.57 -4.84
CA LEU A 76 -9.00 0.79 -3.68
C LEU A 76 -8.82 -0.72 -3.93
N PHE A 77 -9.44 -1.23 -4.98
CA PHE A 77 -9.36 -2.67 -5.29
C PHE A 77 -7.96 -3.10 -5.74
N ALA A 78 -7.25 -2.25 -6.48
CA ALA A 78 -5.85 -2.49 -6.81
C ALA A 78 -4.97 -2.60 -5.56
N SER A 79 -5.20 -1.74 -4.57
CA SER A 79 -4.46 -1.72 -3.30
C SER A 79 -4.71 -2.98 -2.47
N ILE A 80 -5.96 -3.43 -2.36
CA ILE A 80 -6.31 -4.67 -1.67
C ILE A 80 -5.58 -5.86 -2.31
N ASN A 81 -5.63 -5.96 -3.64
CA ASN A 81 -4.98 -7.06 -4.38
C ASN A 81 -3.46 -7.03 -4.24
N ALA A 82 -2.86 -5.83 -4.30
CA ALA A 82 -1.42 -5.66 -4.20
C ALA A 82 -0.89 -6.07 -2.82
N ILE A 83 -1.51 -5.55 -1.76
CA ILE A 83 -1.01 -5.70 -0.40
C ILE A 83 -1.35 -7.07 0.19
N ASN A 84 -2.49 -7.66 -0.17
CA ASN A 84 -2.81 -9.02 0.25
C ASN A 84 -1.72 -10.01 -0.18
N LYS A 85 -1.22 -9.90 -1.40
CA LYS A 85 -0.11 -10.74 -1.89
C LYS A 85 1.19 -10.54 -1.10
N SER A 86 1.46 -9.34 -0.58
CA SER A 86 2.69 -9.02 0.14
C SER A 86 2.91 -9.85 1.41
N PHE A 87 1.84 -10.34 2.06
CA PHE A 87 1.93 -11.19 3.24
C PHE A 87 1.72 -12.68 2.92
N VAL A 88 0.92 -13.00 1.90
CA VAL A 88 0.58 -14.39 1.51
C VAL A 88 1.76 -15.10 0.81
N GLN A 89 2.61 -14.38 0.13
CA GLN A 89 3.74 -14.97 -0.63
C GLN A 89 4.89 -15.46 0.25
N GLU A 90 4.91 -15.15 1.54
CA GLU A 90 5.94 -15.66 2.44
C GLU A 90 5.59 -17.08 2.90
N ASN A 91 6.44 -18.03 2.52
CA ASN A 91 6.31 -19.45 2.88
C ASN A 91 6.24 -19.60 4.42
N PRO A 92 5.22 -20.28 5.01
CA PRO A 92 5.03 -20.36 6.47
C PRO A 92 6.27 -20.85 7.21
N ASN A 93 7.03 -21.78 6.63
CA ASN A 93 8.26 -22.33 7.23
C ASN A 93 9.42 -21.31 7.25
N ARG A 94 9.42 -20.31 6.37
CA ARG A 94 10.40 -19.22 6.40
C ARG A 94 9.98 -18.09 7.33
N GLN A 95 8.70 -17.88 7.50
CA GLN A 95 8.17 -16.88 8.42
C GLN A 95 8.61 -17.17 9.85
N LEU A 96 8.40 -18.37 10.36
CA LEU A 96 8.80 -18.77 11.72
C LEU A 96 10.29 -18.52 12.00
N TYR A 97 11.15 -18.75 11.01
CA TYR A 97 12.58 -18.58 11.15
C TYR A 97 13.02 -17.10 11.16
N TYR A 98 12.42 -16.27 10.29
CA TYR A 98 12.70 -14.82 10.27
C TYR A 98 12.19 -14.12 11.53
N TYR A 99 11.03 -14.51 12.03
CA TYR A 99 10.38 -13.87 13.17
C TYR A 99 11.03 -14.19 14.51
N SER A 100 11.80 -15.29 14.61
CA SER A 100 12.60 -15.57 15.80
C SER A 100 13.90 -14.77 15.88
N LEU A 101 14.37 -14.20 14.75
CA LEU A 101 15.69 -13.56 14.63
C LEU A 101 15.65 -12.04 14.45
N VAL A 102 14.51 -11.48 14.03
CA VAL A 102 14.36 -10.06 13.67
C VAL A 102 13.31 -9.41 14.58
N ASP A 103 13.53 -8.15 14.95
CA ASP A 103 12.54 -7.39 15.71
C ASP A 103 11.21 -7.29 14.94
N PRO A 104 10.06 -7.68 15.52
CA PRO A 104 8.74 -7.55 14.88
C PRO A 104 8.44 -6.13 14.39
N ARG A 105 8.95 -5.11 15.07
CA ARG A 105 8.82 -3.70 14.66
C ARG A 105 9.57 -3.41 13.37
N ALA A 106 10.74 -4.01 13.17
CA ALA A 106 11.49 -3.87 11.93
C ALA A 106 10.76 -4.50 10.74
N ILE A 107 10.10 -5.64 10.97
CA ILE A 107 9.35 -6.35 9.94
C ILE A 107 8.17 -5.51 9.46
N ILE A 108 7.31 -5.04 10.37
CA ILE A 108 6.14 -4.26 9.97
C ILE A 108 6.55 -2.93 9.33
N LEU A 109 7.57 -2.26 9.85
CA LEU A 109 8.05 -1.00 9.28
C LEU A 109 8.60 -1.19 7.87
N ALA A 110 9.38 -2.25 7.65
CA ALA A 110 9.89 -2.60 6.33
C ALA A 110 8.73 -2.87 5.34
N LYS A 111 7.71 -3.62 5.74
CA LYS A 111 6.52 -3.90 4.92
C LYS A 111 5.72 -2.64 4.61
N VAL A 112 5.52 -1.75 5.59
CA VAL A 112 4.84 -0.47 5.39
C VAL A 112 5.59 0.38 4.37
N ILE A 113 6.90 0.57 4.54
CA ILE A 113 7.71 1.39 3.62
C ILE A 113 7.73 0.77 2.23
N TYR A 114 7.94 -0.55 2.12
CA TYR A 114 7.93 -1.26 0.84
C TYR A 114 6.58 -1.09 0.13
N ASN A 115 5.47 -1.32 0.82
CA ASN A 115 4.12 -1.19 0.25
C ASN A 115 3.80 0.26 -0.11
N MET A 116 4.27 1.26 0.66
CA MET A 116 4.16 2.68 0.28
C MET A 116 4.85 2.96 -1.05
N MET A 117 6.08 2.49 -1.23
CA MET A 117 6.83 2.69 -2.48
C MET A 117 6.13 2.03 -3.66
N MET A 118 5.70 0.79 -3.50
CA MET A 118 5.02 0.01 -4.54
C MET A 118 3.67 0.60 -4.91
N MET A 119 2.87 1.00 -3.91
CA MET A 119 1.56 1.61 -4.12
C MET A 119 1.66 2.99 -4.76
N THR A 120 2.65 3.79 -4.39
CA THR A 120 2.89 5.10 -5.00
C THR A 120 3.27 4.94 -6.48
N LEU A 121 4.16 4.01 -6.80
CA LEU A 121 4.51 3.71 -8.18
C LEU A 121 3.28 3.25 -8.99
N LEU A 122 2.50 2.32 -8.44
CA LEU A 122 1.27 1.84 -9.07
C LEU A 122 0.26 2.97 -9.29
N ALA A 123 0.07 3.84 -8.29
CA ALA A 123 -0.87 4.95 -8.36
C ALA A 123 -0.49 5.98 -9.43
N ILE A 124 0.81 6.26 -9.56
CA ILE A 124 1.32 7.15 -10.61
C ILE A 124 1.02 6.56 -11.99
N ILE A 125 1.35 5.29 -12.21
CA ILE A 125 1.08 4.60 -13.49
C ILE A 125 -0.43 4.56 -13.75
N ALA A 126 -1.23 4.19 -12.74
CA ALA A 126 -2.68 4.15 -12.84
C ALA A 126 -3.27 5.52 -13.22
N TYR A 127 -2.78 6.59 -12.60
CA TYR A 127 -3.22 7.95 -12.91
C TYR A 127 -2.91 8.33 -14.35
N PHE A 128 -1.71 8.05 -14.85
CA PHE A 128 -1.35 8.34 -16.23
C PHE A 128 -2.18 7.54 -17.23
N VAL A 129 -2.37 6.24 -16.99
CA VAL A 129 -3.23 5.39 -17.84
C VAL A 129 -4.67 5.92 -17.83
N TYR A 130 -5.20 6.19 -16.64
CA TYR A 130 -6.57 6.65 -16.44
C TYR A 130 -6.82 8.01 -17.13
N SER A 131 -5.93 8.99 -16.89
CA SER A 131 -6.04 10.34 -17.46
C SER A 131 -5.85 10.38 -18.98
N THR A 132 -5.16 9.38 -19.56
CA THR A 132 -4.99 9.26 -21.02
C THR A 132 -6.22 8.67 -21.69
N ILE A 133 -6.86 7.68 -21.05
CA ILE A 133 -8.04 6.98 -21.59
C ILE A 133 -9.30 7.82 -21.38
N PHE A 134 -9.48 8.37 -20.19
CA PHE A 134 -10.58 9.29 -19.88
C PHE A 134 -10.11 10.72 -20.03
N ARG A 135 -10.95 11.57 -20.66
CA ARG A 135 -10.66 13.01 -20.75
C ARG A 135 -10.42 13.57 -19.34
N ASN A 136 -9.24 14.14 -19.13
CA ASN A 136 -8.82 14.64 -17.82
C ASN A 136 -9.56 15.96 -17.47
N PRO A 137 -10.41 15.99 -16.42
CA PRO A 137 -11.14 17.17 -16.02
C PRO A 137 -10.41 18.01 -14.94
N VAL A 138 -9.16 17.70 -14.61
CA VAL A 138 -8.45 18.27 -13.46
C VAL A 138 -8.08 19.72 -13.67
N GLY A 139 -8.55 20.62 -12.80
CA GLY A 139 -8.24 22.05 -12.81
C GLY A 139 -6.88 22.40 -12.21
N ASP A 140 -6.50 21.78 -11.06
CA ASP A 140 -5.15 21.89 -10.46
C ASP A 140 -4.44 20.52 -10.49
N PRO A 141 -3.61 20.26 -11.54
CA PRO A 141 -2.89 18.98 -11.66
C PRO A 141 -1.93 18.71 -10.51
N THR A 142 -1.34 19.76 -9.92
CA THR A 142 -0.40 19.61 -8.81
C THR A 142 -1.11 19.11 -7.55
N LEU A 143 -2.24 19.71 -7.20
CA LEU A 143 -3.03 19.31 -6.04
C LEU A 143 -3.60 17.89 -6.23
N TYR A 144 -4.03 17.56 -7.46
CA TYR A 144 -4.51 16.22 -7.76
C TYR A 144 -3.39 15.18 -7.63
N PHE A 145 -2.19 15.49 -8.12
CA PHE A 145 -1.04 14.59 -7.99
C PHE A 145 -0.64 14.38 -6.52
N ILE A 146 -0.68 15.43 -5.70
CA ILE A 146 -0.50 15.32 -4.24
C ILE A 146 -1.57 14.40 -3.64
N SER A 147 -2.83 14.51 -4.06
CA SER A 147 -3.92 13.63 -3.62
C SER A 147 -3.64 12.16 -3.96
N VAL A 148 -3.13 11.89 -5.17
CA VAL A 148 -2.77 10.54 -5.63
C VAL A 148 -1.66 9.95 -4.77
N ILE A 149 -0.61 10.73 -4.49
CA ILE A 149 0.51 10.28 -3.64
C ILE A 149 0.03 10.04 -2.20
N LEU A 150 -0.66 11.00 -1.59
CA LEU A 150 -1.18 10.84 -0.23
C LEU A 150 -2.16 9.69 -0.11
N GLY A 151 -3.04 9.52 -1.10
CA GLY A 151 -3.99 8.42 -1.14
C GLY A 151 -3.31 7.06 -1.26
N SER A 152 -2.29 6.94 -2.10
CA SER A 152 -1.53 5.69 -2.24
C SER A 152 -0.78 5.32 -0.96
N ILE A 153 -0.18 6.30 -0.29
CA ILE A 153 0.48 6.12 1.02
C ILE A 153 -0.56 5.69 2.07
N SER A 154 -1.72 6.33 2.09
CA SER A 154 -2.79 6.02 3.05
C SER A 154 -3.37 4.62 2.84
N PHE A 155 -3.60 4.21 1.60
CA PHE A 155 -3.99 2.82 1.30
C PHE A 155 -2.89 1.83 1.72
N ALA A 156 -1.64 2.13 1.41
CA ALA A 156 -0.52 1.27 1.77
C ALA A 156 -0.42 1.06 3.29
N THR A 157 -0.51 2.12 4.09
CA THR A 157 -0.41 2.03 5.56
C THR A 157 -1.57 1.26 6.16
N VAL A 158 -2.81 1.61 5.80
CA VAL A 158 -4.03 0.98 6.33
C VAL A 158 -4.09 -0.49 5.94
N PHE A 159 -3.91 -0.82 4.66
CA PHE A 159 -3.97 -2.21 4.22
C PHE A 159 -2.82 -3.06 4.74
N THR A 160 -1.61 -2.49 4.89
CA THR A 160 -0.48 -3.23 5.47
C THR A 160 -0.76 -3.59 6.92
N MET A 161 -1.29 -2.66 7.73
CA MET A 161 -1.70 -2.93 9.10
C MET A 161 -2.74 -4.06 9.17
N ILE A 162 -3.80 -3.95 8.38
CA ILE A 162 -4.90 -4.91 8.38
C ILE A 162 -4.45 -6.27 7.85
N SER A 163 -3.63 -6.30 6.80
CA SER A 163 -3.07 -7.53 6.26
C SER A 163 -2.17 -8.25 7.27
N GLY A 164 -1.39 -7.48 8.05
CA GLY A 164 -0.61 -8.02 9.16
C GLY A 164 -1.47 -8.67 10.24
N ILE A 165 -2.57 -8.04 10.64
CA ILE A 165 -3.54 -8.60 11.59
C ILE A 165 -4.20 -9.86 11.01
N SER A 166 -4.67 -9.79 9.77
CA SER A 166 -5.35 -10.88 9.08
C SER A 166 -4.45 -12.11 8.88
N SER A 167 -3.15 -11.91 8.65
CA SER A 167 -2.19 -13.00 8.47
C SER A 167 -2.05 -13.88 9.72
N LYS A 168 -2.22 -13.34 10.91
CA LYS A 168 -2.23 -14.09 12.18
C LYS A 168 -3.56 -14.79 12.44
N ALA A 169 -4.66 -14.28 11.94
CA ALA A 169 -5.99 -14.87 12.12
C ALA A 169 -6.34 -15.96 11.07
N GLY A 170 -5.32 -16.68 10.56
CA GLY A 170 -5.51 -17.80 9.62
C GLY A 170 -5.37 -17.42 8.14
N ASN A 171 -4.76 -16.29 7.84
CA ASN A 171 -4.46 -15.82 6.48
C ASN A 171 -5.68 -15.78 5.53
N ASN A 172 -6.81 -15.33 6.07
CA ASN A 172 -8.08 -15.30 5.35
C ASN A 172 -8.25 -13.96 4.63
N SER A 173 -8.21 -13.96 3.30
CA SER A 173 -8.45 -12.77 2.46
C SER A 173 -9.82 -12.12 2.71
N THR A 174 -10.82 -12.92 3.08
CA THR A 174 -12.15 -12.44 3.46
C THR A 174 -12.10 -11.61 4.75
N LEU A 175 -11.31 -12.05 5.73
CA LEU A 175 -11.12 -11.32 6.98
C LEU A 175 -10.45 -9.97 6.74
N MET A 176 -9.45 -9.93 5.86
CA MET A 176 -8.80 -8.69 5.45
C MET A 176 -9.81 -7.70 4.84
N ALA A 177 -10.67 -8.17 3.93
CA ALA A 177 -11.69 -7.33 3.32
C ALA A 177 -12.67 -6.77 4.36
N ILE A 178 -13.17 -7.61 5.27
CA ILE A 178 -14.13 -7.19 6.32
C ILE A 178 -13.50 -6.17 7.28
N LEU A 179 -12.28 -6.40 7.75
CA LEU A 179 -11.59 -5.48 8.67
C LEU A 179 -11.19 -4.16 8.00
N SER A 180 -11.00 -4.18 6.68
CA SER A 180 -10.61 -2.98 5.94
C SER A 180 -11.76 -1.98 5.80
N PHE A 181 -13.00 -2.43 5.72
CA PHE A 181 -14.15 -1.58 5.42
C PHE A 181 -14.31 -0.40 6.39
N PRO A 182 -14.30 -0.58 7.73
CA PRO A 182 -14.45 0.54 8.67
C PRO A 182 -13.31 1.57 8.59
N ALA A 183 -12.10 1.14 8.26
CA ALA A 183 -10.95 2.03 8.17
C ALA A 183 -10.90 2.79 6.83
N ILE A 184 -11.40 2.19 5.76
CA ILE A 184 -11.32 2.74 4.41
C ILE A 184 -12.39 3.80 4.16
N ILE A 185 -13.59 3.65 4.71
CA ILE A 185 -14.69 4.59 4.47
C ILE A 185 -14.30 6.02 4.83
N PRO A 186 -13.82 6.34 6.05
CA PRO A 186 -13.40 7.70 6.37
C PRO A 186 -12.22 8.17 5.52
N LEU A 187 -11.29 7.29 5.18
CA LEU A 187 -10.16 7.59 4.31
C LEU A 187 -10.64 8.01 2.91
N LEU A 188 -11.55 7.23 2.30
CA LEU A 188 -12.09 7.53 0.98
C LEU A 188 -12.87 8.84 0.94
N ILE A 189 -13.65 9.15 1.98
CA ILE A 189 -14.40 10.41 2.07
C ILE A 189 -13.43 11.59 1.98
N VAL A 190 -12.33 11.56 2.73
CA VAL A 190 -11.33 12.63 2.73
C VAL A 190 -10.58 12.70 1.40
N LEU A 191 -10.22 11.55 0.82
CA LEU A 191 -9.54 11.49 -0.47
C LEU A 191 -10.40 12.02 -1.62
N ILE A 192 -11.66 11.60 -1.69
CA ILE A 192 -12.61 12.06 -2.71
C ILE A 192 -12.82 13.57 -2.58
N LYS A 193 -12.89 14.09 -1.35
CA LYS A 193 -13.04 15.52 -1.13
C LYS A 193 -11.79 16.30 -1.55
N LEU A 194 -10.60 15.84 -1.17
CA LEU A 194 -9.33 16.46 -1.54
C LEU A 194 -9.14 16.50 -3.06
N SER A 195 -9.35 15.36 -3.71
CA SER A 195 -9.22 15.25 -5.17
C SER A 195 -10.31 16.03 -5.92
N ARG A 196 -11.51 16.13 -5.37
CA ARG A 196 -12.57 16.97 -5.91
C ARG A 196 -12.18 18.45 -5.88
N ASN A 197 -11.62 18.96 -4.77
CA ASN A 197 -11.11 20.32 -4.68
C ASN A 197 -10.06 20.62 -5.77
N ALA A 198 -9.20 19.63 -6.07
CA ALA A 198 -8.21 19.73 -7.13
C ALA A 198 -8.83 19.76 -8.53
N ILE A 199 -9.90 19.01 -8.75
CA ILE A 199 -10.62 18.99 -10.03
C ILE A 199 -11.35 20.34 -10.25
N GLU A 200 -12.01 20.85 -9.20
CA GLU A 200 -12.71 22.14 -9.25
C GLU A 200 -11.75 23.34 -9.29
N GLY A 201 -10.45 23.13 -9.13
CA GLY A 201 -9.44 24.20 -9.14
C GLY A 201 -9.55 25.16 -7.96
N LEU A 202 -10.04 24.70 -6.81
CA LEU A 202 -10.18 25.52 -5.61
C LEU A 202 -8.80 25.92 -5.06
N GLU A 203 -8.76 27.04 -4.32
CA GLU A 203 -7.54 27.48 -3.65
C GLU A 203 -6.95 26.38 -2.77
N ARG A 204 -5.64 26.14 -2.88
CA ARG A 204 -4.92 25.09 -2.13
C ARG A 204 -5.05 25.25 -0.62
N ALA A 205 -5.20 26.49 -0.14
CA ALA A 205 -5.44 26.77 1.29
C ALA A 205 -6.72 26.08 1.80
N SER A 206 -7.75 25.98 0.96
CA SER A 206 -9.01 25.29 1.28
C SER A 206 -8.84 23.79 1.49
N SER A 207 -7.82 23.19 0.86
CA SER A 207 -7.55 21.74 0.92
C SER A 207 -6.56 21.34 2.01
N SER A 208 -6.04 22.31 2.77
CA SER A 208 -5.05 22.05 3.83
C SER A 208 -5.59 21.14 4.94
N LYS A 209 -6.87 21.25 5.26
CA LYS A 209 -7.53 20.42 6.28
C LYS A 209 -7.55 18.95 5.89
N GLU A 210 -7.91 18.65 4.65
CA GLU A 210 -7.94 17.28 4.11
C GLU A 210 -6.55 16.67 4.08
N ILE A 211 -5.54 17.43 3.71
CA ILE A 211 -4.14 16.98 3.73
C ILE A 211 -3.69 16.66 5.15
N ILE A 212 -3.99 17.54 6.13
CA ILE A 212 -3.63 17.31 7.53
C ILE A 212 -4.34 16.06 8.08
N VAL A 213 -5.61 15.87 7.76
CA VAL A 213 -6.37 14.69 8.19
C VAL A 213 -5.77 13.42 7.61
N LEU A 214 -5.40 13.39 6.32
CA LEU A 214 -4.74 12.23 5.70
C LEU A 214 -3.39 11.93 6.34
N LEU A 215 -2.58 12.95 6.61
CA LEU A 215 -1.31 12.79 7.31
C LEU A 215 -1.52 12.25 8.73
N ALA A 216 -2.51 12.75 9.46
CA ALA A 216 -2.86 12.28 10.80
C ALA A 216 -3.29 10.79 10.76
N ILE A 217 -4.15 10.40 9.82
CA ILE A 217 -4.54 8.99 9.64
C ILE A 217 -3.30 8.11 9.40
N ASN A 218 -2.37 8.54 8.54
CA ASN A 218 -1.15 7.80 8.27
C ASN A 218 -0.28 7.63 9.52
N VAL A 219 -0.04 8.72 10.26
CA VAL A 219 0.76 8.68 11.49
C VAL A 219 0.10 7.77 12.54
N ILE A 220 -1.20 7.89 12.75
CA ILE A 220 -1.96 7.06 13.69
C ILE A 220 -1.87 5.59 13.28
N THR A 221 -2.09 5.27 12.00
CA THR A 221 -2.06 3.90 11.50
C THR A 221 -0.67 3.27 11.65
N ILE A 222 0.39 4.01 11.32
CA ILE A 222 1.77 3.53 11.50
C ILE A 222 2.07 3.31 12.99
N THR A 223 1.66 4.23 13.86
CA THR A 223 1.87 4.13 15.31
C THR A 223 1.15 2.91 15.88
N ILE A 224 -0.11 2.71 15.51
CA ILE A 224 -0.90 1.53 15.92
C ILE A 224 -0.21 0.25 15.41
N SER A 225 0.25 0.23 14.16
CA SER A 225 0.96 -0.92 13.60
C SER A 225 2.20 -1.28 14.40
N LEU A 226 3.03 -0.29 14.76
CA LEU A 226 4.25 -0.50 15.55
C LEU A 226 3.98 -0.95 16.98
N LEU A 227 2.87 -0.52 17.57
CA LEU A 227 2.47 -0.93 18.93
C LEU A 227 1.85 -2.34 18.94
N LEU A 228 1.00 -2.64 17.95
CA LEU A 228 0.23 -3.88 17.91
C LEU A 228 1.08 -5.08 17.48
N PHE A 229 1.99 -4.90 16.53
CA PHE A 229 2.76 -5.99 15.92
C PHE A 229 3.59 -6.82 16.90
N PRO A 230 4.31 -6.24 17.88
CA PRO A 230 5.05 -7.02 18.88
C PRO A 230 4.17 -7.94 19.73
N TYR A 231 2.90 -7.55 19.97
CA TYR A 231 1.96 -8.39 20.72
C TYR A 231 1.38 -9.52 19.86
N LEU A 232 1.08 -9.23 18.59
CA LEU A 232 0.56 -10.23 17.65
C LEU A 232 1.58 -11.35 17.34
N TRP A 233 2.87 -11.08 17.51
CA TRP A 233 3.95 -11.98 17.08
C TRP A 233 4.69 -12.64 18.27
N ARG A 234 4.26 -12.43 19.50
CA ARG A 234 4.80 -13.09 20.68
C ARG A 234 4.16 -14.46 20.99
N ASP A 235 3.00 -14.73 20.42
CA ASP A 235 2.25 -15.99 20.48
C ASP A 235 2.39 -16.77 19.16
#